data_81890ef37e5186561cd0635c6ed56b2a
#
_entry.id   81890ef37e5186561cd0635c6ed56b2a
#
_cell.length_a   1.000
_cell.length_b   1.000
_cell.length_c   1.000
_cell.angle_alpha   90.00
_cell.angle_beta   90.00
_cell.angle_gamma   90.00
#
_symmetry.space_group_name_H-M   'P 1'
#
loop_
_entity.id
_entity.type
_entity.pdbx_description
1 polymer ?
#
loop_
_entity_poly.entity_id
_entity_poly.type
_entity_poly.pdbx_seq_one_letter_code
_entity_poly.pdbx_strand_id
1 'polypeptide(L)'
;MVTFALCTAFGIFLCWQFSKAYFLGKKKHKELLADGYKFEVVDTSRLMMSVYLAAIVVAVCLFVYSVVNIDTFELWETGISTGSLVTCMAIGKMLSSSVFHKFYYDDEVVLYINQVYRWKGIKSISTAKRSLFKSSLNLYNGKSVTIPKKIGMHIDQMMAEKKKK
;
A
#
# COMPACT_ATOMS: atom_id res chain seq x y z
N MET A 1 -27.25 -13.13 -11.83
CA MET A 1 -26.69 -13.98 -10.74
C MET A 1 -25.30 -14.55 -11.05
N VAL A 2 -25.05 -15.18 -12.21
CA VAL A 2 -23.72 -15.70 -12.57
C VAL A 2 -22.69 -14.58 -12.65
N THR A 3 -23.01 -13.46 -13.26
CA THR A 3 -22.12 -12.28 -13.37
C THR A 3 -21.71 -11.76 -12.00
N PHE A 4 -22.64 -11.66 -11.06
CA PHE A 4 -22.37 -11.25 -9.68
C PHE A 4 -21.39 -12.21 -8.99
N ALA A 5 -21.64 -13.52 -9.08
CA ALA A 5 -20.76 -14.53 -8.46
C ALA A 5 -19.33 -14.45 -9.03
N LEU A 6 -19.18 -14.30 -10.35
CA LEU A 6 -17.88 -14.15 -11.00
C LEU A 6 -17.17 -12.86 -10.58
N CYS A 7 -17.87 -11.72 -10.57
CA CYS A 7 -17.32 -10.44 -10.14
C CYS A 7 -16.88 -10.48 -8.67
N THR A 8 -17.67 -11.09 -7.80
CA THR A 8 -17.34 -11.22 -6.37
C THR A 8 -16.16 -12.15 -6.17
N ALA A 9 -16.11 -13.30 -6.81
CA ALA A 9 -14.98 -14.22 -6.75
C ALA A 9 -13.69 -13.57 -7.25
N PHE A 10 -13.75 -12.84 -8.36
CA PHE A 10 -12.62 -12.10 -8.90
C PHE A 10 -12.19 -10.95 -7.97
N GLY A 11 -13.14 -10.24 -7.37
CA GLY A 11 -12.89 -9.20 -6.37
C GLY A 11 -12.16 -9.76 -5.14
N ILE A 12 -12.58 -10.91 -4.61
CA ILE A 12 -11.92 -11.60 -3.50
C ILE A 12 -10.49 -11.99 -3.88
N PHE A 13 -10.29 -12.54 -5.08
CA PHE A 13 -8.96 -12.88 -5.58
C PHE A 13 -8.05 -11.66 -5.65
N LEU A 14 -8.52 -10.53 -6.19
CA LEU A 14 -7.75 -9.29 -6.24
C LEU A 14 -7.47 -8.73 -4.85
N CYS A 15 -8.44 -8.77 -3.94
CA CYS A 15 -8.25 -8.39 -2.54
C CYS A 15 -7.13 -9.22 -1.90
N TRP A 16 -7.13 -10.53 -2.08
CA TRP A 16 -6.08 -11.42 -1.61
C TRP A 16 -4.71 -11.03 -2.19
N GLN A 17 -4.61 -10.85 -3.50
CA GLN A 17 -3.36 -10.48 -4.16
C GLN A 17 -2.79 -9.16 -3.62
N PHE A 18 -3.63 -8.14 -3.45
CA PHE A 18 -3.19 -6.86 -2.90
C PHE A 18 -2.85 -6.94 -1.42
N SER A 19 -3.53 -7.76 -0.64
CA SER A 19 -3.31 -7.91 0.80
C SER A 19 -2.04 -8.71 1.13
N LYS A 20 -1.54 -9.52 0.20
CA LYS A 20 -0.36 -10.37 0.40
C LYS A 20 0.86 -9.59 0.91
N ALA A 21 1.12 -8.42 0.32
CA ALA A 21 2.23 -7.55 0.75
C ALA A 21 2.07 -7.09 2.20
N TYR A 22 0.83 -6.80 2.64
CA TYR A 22 0.52 -6.42 4.02
C TYR A 22 0.87 -7.52 5.00
N PHE A 23 0.42 -8.75 4.75
CA PHE A 23 0.68 -9.88 5.65
C PHE A 23 2.17 -10.22 5.73
N LEU A 24 2.87 -10.23 4.59
CA LEU A 24 4.32 -10.46 4.55
C LEU A 24 5.10 -9.36 5.27
N GLY A 25 4.77 -8.09 5.05
CA GLY A 25 5.40 -6.96 5.73
C GLY A 25 5.18 -6.99 7.23
N LYS A 26 3.95 -7.30 7.68
CA LYS A 26 3.63 -7.42 9.11
C LYS A 26 4.37 -8.59 9.78
N LYS A 27 4.48 -9.72 9.09
CA LYS A 27 5.24 -10.87 9.57
C LYS A 27 6.71 -10.49 9.76
N LYS A 28 7.33 -9.89 8.74
CA LYS A 28 8.74 -9.49 8.78
C LYS A 28 9.03 -8.46 9.87
N HIS A 29 8.15 -7.49 10.04
CA HIS A 29 8.27 -6.50 11.11
C HIS A 29 8.24 -7.16 12.50
N LYS A 30 7.34 -8.15 12.73
CA LYS A 30 7.29 -8.88 14.00
C LYS A 30 8.56 -9.71 14.26
N GLU A 31 9.12 -10.36 13.23
CA GLU A 31 10.37 -11.10 13.34
C GLU A 31 11.51 -10.19 13.80
N LEU A 32 11.66 -9.03 13.17
CA LEU A 32 12.72 -8.09 13.51
C LEU A 32 12.56 -7.46 14.92
N LEU A 33 11.34 -7.21 15.37
CA LEU A 33 11.09 -6.78 16.74
C LEU A 33 11.50 -7.86 17.76
N ALA A 34 11.28 -9.14 17.43
CA ALA A 34 11.71 -10.25 18.28
C ALA A 34 13.25 -10.38 18.32
N ASP A 35 13.93 -10.00 17.22
CA ASP A 35 15.39 -9.93 17.13
C ASP A 35 15.99 -8.72 17.87
N GLY A 36 15.16 -7.89 18.52
CA GLY A 36 15.59 -6.77 19.38
C GLY A 36 15.73 -5.42 18.68
N TYR A 37 15.37 -5.30 17.40
CA TYR A 37 15.37 -4.01 16.70
C TYR A 37 14.29 -3.06 17.24
N LYS A 38 14.64 -1.78 17.38
CA LYS A 38 13.73 -0.72 17.82
C LYS A 38 13.45 0.21 16.64
N PHE A 39 12.28 0.05 16.02
CA PHE A 39 11.92 0.82 14.84
C PHE A 39 11.17 2.11 15.16
N GLU A 40 11.64 3.19 14.56
CA GLU A 40 10.83 4.38 14.32
C GLU A 40 10.04 4.22 13.02
N VAL A 41 8.87 4.87 12.94
CA VAL A 41 7.93 4.70 11.82
C VAL A 41 7.63 6.02 11.15
N VAL A 42 7.87 6.10 9.86
CA VAL A 42 7.34 7.17 9.01
C VAL A 42 6.12 6.66 8.27
N ASP A 43 4.97 7.25 8.54
CA ASP A 43 3.69 6.88 7.92
C ASP A 43 3.16 8.01 7.05
N THR A 44 3.09 7.75 5.75
CA THR A 44 2.55 8.69 4.75
C THR A 44 1.24 8.18 4.14
N SER A 45 0.61 7.15 4.75
CA SER A 45 -0.55 6.44 4.20
C SER A 45 -1.87 7.21 4.35
N ARG A 46 -1.98 8.17 5.26
CA ARG A 46 -3.26 8.81 5.67
C ARG A 46 -4.11 9.28 4.48
N LEU A 47 -3.52 10.01 3.55
CA LEU A 47 -4.26 10.54 2.39
C LEU A 47 -4.80 9.40 1.51
N MET A 48 -3.97 8.40 1.21
CA MET A 48 -4.38 7.26 0.37
C MET A 48 -5.44 6.41 1.06
N MET A 49 -5.34 6.22 2.38
CA MET A 49 -6.35 5.52 3.16
C MET A 49 -7.70 6.23 3.11
N SER A 50 -7.74 7.57 3.20
CA SER A 50 -8.98 8.34 3.09
C SER A 50 -9.63 8.19 1.71
N VAL A 51 -8.83 8.18 0.64
CA VAL A 51 -9.34 7.97 -0.73
C VAL A 51 -9.96 6.58 -0.88
N TYR A 52 -9.30 5.53 -0.38
CA TYR A 52 -9.85 4.18 -0.46
C TYR A 52 -11.09 4.01 0.42
N LEU A 53 -11.13 4.64 1.59
CA LEU A 53 -12.31 4.63 2.44
C LEU A 53 -13.49 5.31 1.75
N ALA A 54 -13.29 6.46 1.12
CA ALA A 54 -14.32 7.12 0.33
C ALA A 54 -14.82 6.24 -0.82
N ALA A 55 -13.92 5.55 -1.53
CA ALA A 55 -14.29 4.62 -2.59
C ALA A 55 -15.13 3.45 -2.07
N ILE A 56 -14.82 2.92 -0.88
CA ILE A 56 -15.61 1.87 -0.24
C ILE A 56 -17.02 2.39 0.08
N VAL A 57 -17.15 3.57 0.67
CA VAL A 57 -18.44 4.16 1.01
C VAL A 57 -19.30 4.32 -0.25
N VAL A 58 -18.75 4.90 -1.32
CA VAL A 58 -19.47 5.06 -2.60
C VAL A 58 -19.89 3.71 -3.18
N ALA A 59 -19.01 2.72 -3.17
CA ALA A 59 -19.31 1.38 -3.70
C ALA A 59 -20.41 0.66 -2.88
N VAL A 60 -20.36 0.80 -1.55
CA VAL A 60 -21.42 0.24 -0.66
C VAL A 60 -22.74 0.96 -0.88
N CYS A 61 -22.75 2.28 -1.03
CA CYS A 61 -23.96 3.03 -1.35
C CYS A 61 -24.56 2.58 -2.70
N LEU A 62 -23.73 2.39 -3.73
CA LEU A 62 -24.17 1.88 -5.02
C LEU A 62 -24.77 0.47 -4.90
N PHE A 63 -24.11 -0.41 -4.14
CA PHE A 63 -24.59 -1.76 -3.87
C PHE A 63 -25.97 -1.75 -3.18
N VAL A 64 -26.09 -1.00 -2.08
CA VAL A 64 -27.36 -0.89 -1.33
C VAL A 64 -28.46 -0.28 -2.19
N TYR A 65 -28.15 0.79 -2.93
CA TYR A 65 -29.13 1.42 -3.84
C TYR A 65 -29.63 0.42 -4.88
N SER A 66 -28.75 -0.38 -5.47
CA SER A 66 -29.12 -1.39 -6.48
C SER A 66 -29.96 -2.53 -5.89
N VAL A 67 -29.71 -2.92 -4.63
CA VAL A 67 -30.49 -3.95 -3.94
C VAL A 67 -31.89 -3.43 -3.58
N VAL A 68 -32.00 -2.21 -3.09
CA VAL A 68 -33.29 -1.61 -2.66
C VAL A 68 -34.18 -1.33 -3.86
N ASN A 69 -33.62 -0.98 -5.01
CA ASN A 69 -34.35 -0.61 -6.22
C ASN A 69 -34.30 -1.70 -7.30
N ILE A 70 -34.29 -2.98 -6.90
CA ILE A 70 -34.15 -4.12 -7.83
C ILE A 70 -35.19 -4.15 -8.92
N ASP A 71 -36.42 -3.75 -8.59
CA ASP A 71 -37.56 -3.80 -9.49
C ASP A 71 -37.69 -2.57 -10.41
N THR A 72 -37.02 -1.47 -10.07
CA THR A 72 -37.14 -0.19 -10.78
C THR A 72 -35.83 0.25 -11.46
N PHE A 73 -34.72 -0.30 -11.05
CA PHE A 73 -33.40 0.03 -11.59
C PHE A 73 -32.97 -1.02 -12.62
N GLU A 74 -33.08 -0.71 -13.91
CA GLU A 74 -32.75 -1.64 -15.01
C GLU A 74 -31.33 -2.25 -14.94
N LEU A 75 -30.36 -1.51 -14.39
CA LEU A 75 -28.96 -1.93 -14.26
C LEU A 75 -28.58 -2.48 -12.88
N TRP A 76 -29.54 -2.97 -12.11
CA TRP A 76 -29.31 -3.43 -10.74
C TRP A 76 -28.26 -4.54 -10.63
N GLU A 77 -28.21 -5.51 -11.57
CA GLU A 77 -27.18 -6.56 -11.59
C GLU A 77 -25.77 -5.97 -11.79
N THR A 78 -25.66 -4.97 -12.66
CA THR A 78 -24.39 -4.25 -12.90
C THR A 78 -23.99 -3.45 -11.67
N GLY A 79 -24.92 -2.79 -11.01
CA GLY A 79 -24.68 -2.03 -9.78
C GLY A 79 -24.20 -2.91 -8.62
N ILE A 80 -24.85 -4.05 -8.38
CA ILE A 80 -24.45 -5.03 -7.36
C ILE A 80 -23.07 -5.60 -7.68
N SER A 81 -22.84 -6.03 -8.91
CA SER A 81 -21.58 -6.64 -9.34
C SER A 81 -20.41 -5.65 -9.25
N THR A 82 -20.61 -4.42 -9.73
CA THR A 82 -19.60 -3.36 -9.67
C THR A 82 -19.32 -2.93 -8.24
N GLY A 83 -20.37 -2.73 -7.43
CA GLY A 83 -20.24 -2.35 -6.02
C GLY A 83 -19.43 -3.37 -5.22
N SER A 84 -19.72 -4.67 -5.39
CA SER A 84 -18.98 -5.75 -4.71
C SER A 84 -17.50 -5.80 -5.16
N LEU A 85 -17.25 -5.73 -6.47
CA LEU A 85 -15.89 -5.76 -7.04
C LEU A 85 -15.06 -4.58 -6.54
N VAL A 86 -15.58 -3.35 -6.64
CA VAL A 86 -14.88 -2.14 -6.21
C VAL A 86 -14.61 -2.17 -4.71
N THR A 87 -15.57 -2.63 -3.89
CA THR A 87 -15.38 -2.77 -2.44
C THR A 87 -14.22 -3.71 -2.13
N CYS A 88 -14.20 -4.91 -2.71
CA CYS A 88 -13.12 -5.87 -2.50
C CYS A 88 -11.76 -5.33 -2.95
N MET A 89 -11.69 -4.69 -4.11
CA MET A 89 -10.46 -4.07 -4.62
C MET A 89 -9.97 -2.93 -3.71
N ALA A 90 -10.87 -2.07 -3.25
CA ALA A 90 -10.53 -0.93 -2.41
C ALA A 90 -10.01 -1.39 -1.04
N ILE A 91 -10.60 -2.42 -0.43
CA ILE A 91 -10.10 -3.03 0.81
C ILE A 91 -8.67 -3.58 0.61
N GLY A 92 -8.45 -4.36 -0.43
CA GLY A 92 -7.13 -4.91 -0.74
C GLY A 92 -6.09 -3.82 -0.98
N LYS A 93 -6.44 -2.77 -1.71
CA LYS A 93 -5.59 -1.59 -1.96
C LYS A 93 -5.33 -0.79 -0.70
N MET A 94 -6.30 -0.62 0.18
CA MET A 94 -6.13 0.05 1.47
C MET A 94 -5.11 -0.70 2.33
N LEU A 95 -5.21 -2.02 2.46
CA LEU A 95 -4.25 -2.85 3.19
C LEU A 95 -2.85 -2.77 2.56
N SER A 96 -2.75 -2.90 1.25
CA SER A 96 -1.48 -2.77 0.52
C SER A 96 -0.86 -1.38 0.73
N SER A 97 -1.67 -0.32 0.60
CA SER A 97 -1.21 1.06 0.78
C SER A 97 -0.64 1.31 2.18
N SER A 98 -1.20 0.69 3.21
CA SER A 98 -0.71 0.82 4.58
C SER A 98 0.74 0.33 4.75
N VAL A 99 1.20 -0.60 3.90
CA VAL A 99 2.60 -1.09 3.91
C VAL A 99 3.48 -0.29 2.96
N PHE A 100 2.98 0.04 1.74
CA PHE A 100 3.74 0.82 0.76
C PHE A 100 4.05 2.24 1.22
N HIS A 101 3.23 2.81 2.10
CA HIS A 101 3.40 4.15 2.63
C HIS A 101 3.95 4.18 4.05
N LYS A 102 4.34 3.02 4.61
CA LYS A 102 5.06 2.90 5.88
C LYS A 102 6.50 2.50 5.65
N PHE A 103 7.35 3.14 6.43
CA PHE A 103 8.78 2.95 6.42
C PHE A 103 9.25 2.84 7.87
N TYR A 104 9.90 1.74 8.19
CA TYR A 104 10.41 1.47 9.52
C TYR A 104 11.94 1.58 9.47
N TYR A 105 12.53 2.26 10.42
CA TYR A 105 13.99 2.42 10.46
C TYR A 105 14.52 2.37 11.87
N ASP A 106 15.76 1.95 11.97
CA ASP A 106 16.60 1.92 13.16
C ASP A 106 17.98 2.49 12.79
N ASP A 107 18.91 2.55 13.73
CA ASP A 107 20.26 3.05 13.48
C ASP A 107 21.03 2.27 12.42
N GLU A 108 20.82 0.97 12.30
CA GLU A 108 21.53 0.09 11.39
C GLU A 108 20.77 -0.27 10.13
N VAL A 109 19.46 -0.43 10.23
CA VAL A 109 18.64 -1.03 9.19
C VAL A 109 17.40 -0.23 8.89
N VAL A 110 16.88 -0.50 7.71
CA VAL A 110 15.63 0.03 7.18
C VAL A 110 14.77 -1.14 6.75
N LEU A 111 13.53 -1.19 7.21
CA LEU A 111 12.53 -2.11 6.72
C LEU A 111 11.54 -1.37 5.83
N TYR A 112 11.47 -1.75 4.57
CA TYR A 112 10.48 -1.25 3.63
C TYR A 112 9.75 -2.41 2.96
N ILE A 113 8.43 -2.43 3.08
CA ILE A 113 7.52 -3.53 2.68
C ILE A 113 7.87 -4.80 3.48
N ASN A 114 8.65 -5.69 2.91
CA ASN A 114 9.11 -6.96 3.52
C ASN A 114 10.61 -7.17 3.36
N GLN A 115 11.34 -6.14 2.94
CA GLN A 115 12.79 -6.21 2.70
C GLN A 115 13.53 -5.32 3.68
N VAL A 116 14.63 -5.87 4.20
CA VAL A 116 15.53 -5.19 5.12
C VAL A 116 16.73 -4.67 4.33
N TYR A 117 17.03 -3.40 4.49
CA TYR A 117 18.17 -2.74 3.88
C TYR A 117 19.07 -2.20 4.99
N ARG A 118 20.38 -2.43 4.91
CA ARG A 118 21.33 -1.75 5.78
C ARG A 118 21.60 -0.35 5.23
N TRP A 119 21.70 0.64 6.09
CA TRP A 119 22.04 2.01 5.68
C TRP A 119 23.28 2.08 4.80
N LYS A 120 24.33 1.31 5.15
CA LYS A 120 25.59 1.19 4.36
C LYS A 120 25.37 0.61 2.95
N GLY A 121 24.28 -0.08 2.72
CA GLY A 121 23.91 -0.64 1.41
C GLY A 121 23.14 0.32 0.50
N ILE A 122 22.70 1.47 1.03
CA ILE A 122 21.97 2.49 0.27
C ILE A 122 22.99 3.45 -0.35
N LYS A 123 23.01 3.54 -1.68
CA LYS A 123 23.90 4.40 -2.44
C LYS A 123 23.39 5.83 -2.53
N SER A 124 22.12 5.99 -2.95
CA SER A 124 21.50 7.30 -3.18
C SER A 124 20.00 7.18 -3.33
N ILE A 125 19.32 8.31 -3.14
CA ILE A 125 17.91 8.49 -3.51
C ILE A 125 17.88 9.31 -4.79
N SER A 126 17.15 8.85 -5.81
CA SER A 126 16.92 9.62 -7.02
C SER A 126 15.43 9.90 -7.19
N THR A 127 15.10 11.16 -7.38
CA THR A 127 13.74 11.58 -7.68
C THR A 127 13.68 11.89 -9.16
N ALA A 128 12.95 11.08 -9.93
CA ALA A 128 12.76 11.34 -11.34
C ALA A 128 12.04 12.69 -11.53
N LYS A 129 12.61 13.59 -12.33
CA LYS A 129 12.04 14.94 -12.58
C LYS A 129 10.57 14.90 -13.04
N ARG A 130 10.15 13.82 -13.70
CA ARG A 130 8.78 13.62 -14.20
C ARG A 130 7.85 12.87 -13.22
N SER A 131 8.35 12.36 -12.10
CA SER A 131 7.53 11.62 -11.15
C SER A 131 7.12 12.53 -9.98
N LEU A 132 5.82 12.84 -9.93
CA LEU A 132 5.26 13.64 -8.83
C LEU A 132 5.21 12.88 -7.49
N PHE A 133 5.12 11.55 -7.53
CA PHE A 133 4.78 10.75 -6.35
C PHE A 133 5.80 9.67 -5.99
N LYS A 134 6.81 9.41 -6.86
CA LYS A 134 7.74 8.29 -6.70
C LYS A 134 9.18 8.76 -6.70
N SER A 135 10.01 8.11 -5.88
CA SER A 135 11.47 8.19 -5.87
C SER A 135 12.05 6.79 -6.00
N SER A 136 13.31 6.67 -6.37
CA SER A 136 14.03 5.41 -6.45
C SER A 136 15.13 5.37 -5.40
N LEU A 137 15.09 4.35 -4.56
CA LEU A 137 16.14 3.99 -3.63
C LEU A 137 17.17 3.14 -4.39
N ASN A 138 18.35 3.66 -4.62
CA ASN A 138 19.43 2.96 -5.33
C ASN A 138 20.35 2.30 -4.32
N LEU A 139 20.68 1.04 -4.55
CA LEU A 139 21.55 0.24 -3.70
C LEU A 139 22.94 0.07 -4.36
N TYR A 140 23.97 -0.15 -3.55
CA TYR A 140 25.32 -0.42 -4.07
C TYR A 140 25.42 -1.71 -4.90
N ASN A 141 24.49 -2.66 -4.73
CA ASN A 141 24.44 -3.89 -5.53
C ASN A 141 23.79 -3.69 -6.93
N GLY A 142 23.55 -2.45 -7.35
CA GLY A 142 22.96 -2.09 -8.64
C GLY A 142 21.42 -2.21 -8.70
N LYS A 143 20.77 -2.72 -7.65
CA LYS A 143 19.30 -2.79 -7.59
C LYS A 143 18.73 -1.41 -7.25
N SER A 144 17.54 -1.12 -7.79
CA SER A 144 16.75 0.04 -7.40
C SER A 144 15.36 -0.37 -6.95
N VAL A 145 14.84 0.31 -5.94
CA VAL A 145 13.52 0.06 -5.35
C VAL A 145 12.70 1.34 -5.45
N THR A 146 11.50 1.22 -6.00
CA THR A 146 10.59 2.36 -6.09
C THR A 146 9.93 2.59 -4.73
N ILE A 147 10.03 3.81 -4.23
CA ILE A 147 9.48 4.26 -2.94
C ILE A 147 8.63 5.51 -3.13
N PRO A 148 7.67 5.81 -2.23
CA PRO A 148 6.96 7.09 -2.24
C PRO A 148 7.93 8.27 -2.08
N LYS A 149 7.67 9.37 -2.81
CA LYS A 149 8.55 10.55 -2.80
C LYS A 149 8.78 11.11 -1.40
N LYS A 150 7.73 11.17 -0.56
CA LYS A 150 7.85 11.65 0.82
C LYS A 150 8.79 10.79 1.67
N ILE A 151 8.72 9.47 1.51
CA ILE A 151 9.66 8.53 2.16
C ILE A 151 11.08 8.76 1.62
N GLY A 152 11.24 8.92 0.30
CA GLY A 152 12.55 9.21 -0.31
C GLY A 152 13.20 10.46 0.25
N MET A 153 12.45 11.55 0.39
CA MET A 153 12.94 12.80 0.97
C MET A 153 13.38 12.62 2.43
N HIS A 154 12.63 11.85 3.22
CA HIS A 154 12.98 11.58 4.62
C HIS A 154 14.25 10.73 4.73
N ILE A 155 14.39 9.69 3.92
CA ILE A 155 15.62 8.87 3.88
C ILE A 155 16.82 9.71 3.48
N ASP A 156 16.68 10.60 2.50
CA ASP A 156 17.78 11.47 2.03
C ASP A 156 18.23 12.42 3.14
N GLN A 157 17.31 13.00 3.91
CA GLN A 157 17.61 13.80 5.09
C GLN A 157 18.40 13.01 6.14
N MET A 158 17.92 11.80 6.49
CA MET A 158 18.58 10.94 7.46
C MET A 158 20.00 10.51 7.00
N MET A 159 20.16 10.22 5.71
CA MET A 159 21.48 9.92 5.14
C MET A 159 22.44 11.12 5.24
N ALA A 160 21.93 12.33 5.04
CA ALA A 160 22.73 13.54 5.18
C ALA A 160 23.15 13.79 6.64
N GLU A 161 22.27 13.52 7.60
CA GLU A 161 22.57 13.62 9.04
C GLU A 161 23.61 12.57 9.50
N LYS A 162 23.47 11.33 9.02
CA LYS A 162 24.43 10.25 9.35
C LYS A 162 25.82 10.46 8.73
N LYS A 163 25.95 11.25 7.66
CA LYS A 163 27.25 11.63 7.07
C LYS A 163 27.95 12.76 7.84
N LYS A 164 27.23 13.51 8.66
CA LYS A 164 27.77 14.60 9.47
C LYS A 164 28.28 14.15 10.84
N LYS A 165 27.86 12.97 11.29
CA LYS A 165 28.38 12.28 12.48
C LYS A 165 29.56 11.37 12.14
#